data_f43185a9065f73f8ff5d35800339bf8b
#
_entry.id   f43185a9065f73f8ff5d35800339bf8b
#
_cell.length_a   1.000
_cell.length_b   1.000
_cell.length_c   1.000
_cell.angle_alpha   90.00
_cell.angle_beta   90.00
_cell.angle_gamma   90.00
#
_symmetry.space_group_name_H-M   'P 1'
#
loop_
_entity.id
_entity.type
_entity.pdbx_description
1 polymer ?
#
loop_
_entity_poly.entity_id
_entity_poly.type
_entity_poly.pdbx_seq_one_letter_code
_entity_poly.pdbx_strand_id
1 'polypeptide(L)'
;MDFTSSFQGIDSELRGARSLLPKVVSELGGSKAFIITGRSLNEKTPVIKELESLLADSHAGTYAGVRQHVPVADIDCAIQHMNKSAANIIVAVGGGSPIDAAKAVAYHIHKQTEKWTPIVALPTTLSVAENTLGAGYTNHEGLKVGIFHPEMAPKAIIYDAEITLHTPARLWLSSAVRAIDHAVELQYHPQAAEVPTKRLCRTAIREIFSLLPLCKKDPENPKIRQELQIAAYSALPPFYFTAAIGLSHTIGHVIGATYAIPHGITSCISLAKTIHFKAARNPEEAHQIAKILPYIGHACSGDDAKDANAVGDAIAKLVEGLELKSTLSEFSVKPSEADTIALRALKEDKKDPNMPALFELIRSLY
;
A
#
# COMPACT_ATOMS: atom_id res chain seq x y z
N MET A 1 23.18 10.11 -7.38
CA MET A 1 21.82 9.87 -7.84
C MET A 1 21.00 11.08 -7.41
N ASP A 2 20.72 11.96 -8.36
CA ASP A 2 19.88 13.12 -8.08
C ASP A 2 18.43 12.66 -8.04
N PHE A 3 17.91 12.49 -6.83
CA PHE A 3 16.49 12.39 -6.60
C PHE A 3 15.89 13.80 -6.70
N THR A 4 15.78 14.33 -7.88
CA THR A 4 14.84 15.42 -8.14
C THR A 4 13.46 14.80 -8.25
N SER A 5 12.87 14.42 -7.11
CA SER A 5 11.42 14.36 -7.04
C SER A 5 10.95 15.80 -7.22
N SER A 6 10.44 16.12 -8.38
CA SER A 6 9.69 17.36 -8.57
C SER A 6 8.38 17.26 -7.79
N PHE A 7 8.47 17.38 -6.47
CA PHE A 7 7.37 17.66 -5.60
C PHE A 7 7.01 19.12 -5.83
N GLN A 8 6.20 19.38 -6.85
CA GLN A 8 5.48 20.64 -6.92
C GLN A 8 4.39 20.55 -5.87
N GLY A 9 4.41 21.47 -4.92
CA GLY A 9 3.67 21.42 -3.69
C GLY A 9 2.21 21.03 -3.83
N ILE A 10 1.69 20.38 -2.80
CA ILE A 10 0.28 20.09 -2.63
C ILE A 10 -0.42 21.44 -2.50
N ASP A 11 -1.20 21.82 -3.50
CA ASP A 11 -2.08 22.98 -3.40
C ASP A 11 -3.26 22.60 -2.51
N SER A 12 -3.46 23.30 -1.40
CA SER A 12 -4.49 23.02 -0.40
C SER A 12 -5.93 23.26 -0.88
N GLU A 13 -6.13 23.80 -2.09
CA GLU A 13 -7.45 24.00 -2.70
C GLU A 13 -7.85 22.89 -3.68
N LEU A 14 -7.24 21.73 -3.63
CA LEU A 14 -7.37 20.63 -4.60
C LEU A 14 -8.74 19.95 -4.63
N ARG A 15 -9.75 20.66 -5.12
CA ARG A 15 -10.91 19.99 -5.71
C ARG A 15 -10.60 19.65 -7.16
N GLY A 16 -10.65 18.33 -7.49
CA GLY A 16 -10.45 17.87 -8.86
C GLY A 16 -9.00 17.95 -9.33
N ALA A 17 -8.03 17.53 -8.49
CA ALA A 17 -6.60 17.49 -8.85
C ALA A 17 -6.33 16.70 -10.14
N ARG A 18 -7.25 15.77 -10.52
CA ARG A 18 -7.20 15.06 -11.81
C ARG A 18 -7.20 16.01 -13.04
N SER A 19 -7.69 17.24 -12.90
CA SER A 19 -7.61 18.24 -13.97
C SER A 19 -6.18 18.63 -14.34
N LEU A 20 -5.20 18.36 -13.46
CA LEU A 20 -3.78 18.54 -13.72
C LEU A 20 -3.20 17.46 -14.62
N LEU A 21 -3.90 16.33 -14.84
CA LEU A 21 -3.37 15.18 -15.56
C LEU A 21 -2.82 15.50 -16.96
N PRO A 22 -3.52 16.27 -17.82
CA PRO A 22 -2.98 16.61 -19.15
C PRO A 22 -1.67 17.40 -19.08
N LYS A 23 -1.57 18.33 -18.14
CA LYS A 23 -0.36 19.13 -17.91
C LYS A 23 0.80 18.24 -17.46
N VAL A 24 0.58 17.38 -16.45
CA VAL A 24 1.58 16.45 -15.93
C VAL A 24 2.06 15.47 -17.00
N VAL A 25 1.15 14.92 -17.79
CA VAL A 25 1.49 14.03 -18.91
C VAL A 25 2.40 14.76 -19.91
N SER A 26 2.06 15.98 -20.30
CA SER A 26 2.86 16.79 -21.23
C SER A 26 4.25 17.15 -20.68
N GLU A 27 4.33 17.54 -19.40
CA GLU A 27 5.62 17.89 -18.73
C GLU A 27 6.57 16.69 -18.62
N LEU A 28 6.02 15.47 -18.54
CA LEU A 28 6.80 14.23 -18.56
C LEU A 28 7.14 13.74 -19.99
N GLY A 29 6.86 14.54 -21.01
CA GLY A 29 7.10 14.19 -22.42
C GLY A 29 6.09 13.17 -22.98
N GLY A 30 4.97 12.96 -22.29
CA GLY A 30 3.90 12.08 -22.75
C GLY A 30 3.05 12.75 -23.82
N SER A 31 2.84 12.05 -24.94
CA SER A 31 1.93 12.48 -26.00
C SER A 31 0.84 11.45 -26.28
N LYS A 32 1.03 10.23 -25.79
CA LYS A 32 0.12 9.10 -25.92
C LYS A 32 0.01 8.36 -24.60
N ALA A 33 -0.98 8.77 -23.79
CA ALA A 33 -1.21 8.25 -22.45
C ALA A 33 -2.06 6.97 -22.48
N PHE A 34 -1.61 5.94 -21.79
CA PHE A 34 -2.31 4.68 -21.64
C PHE A 34 -2.77 4.46 -20.21
N ILE A 35 -4.07 4.35 -20.00
CA ILE A 35 -4.65 4.15 -18.66
C ILE A 35 -4.60 2.66 -18.29
N ILE A 36 -4.09 2.35 -17.08
CA ILE A 36 -4.13 1.02 -16.48
C ILE A 36 -4.98 1.10 -15.21
N THR A 37 -6.05 0.30 -15.15
CA THR A 37 -7.01 0.33 -14.04
C THR A 37 -7.68 -1.03 -13.81
N GLY A 38 -8.46 -1.12 -12.72
CA GLY A 38 -9.28 -2.29 -12.42
C GLY A 38 -10.71 -2.16 -13.00
N ARG A 39 -11.32 -3.31 -13.28
CA ARG A 39 -12.66 -3.39 -13.88
C ARG A 39 -13.72 -2.59 -13.13
N SER A 40 -13.74 -2.70 -11.79
CA SER A 40 -14.79 -2.06 -10.99
C SER A 40 -14.77 -0.53 -11.09
N LEU A 41 -13.59 0.09 -11.13
CA LEU A 41 -13.48 1.53 -11.25
C LEU A 41 -13.94 1.99 -12.64
N ASN A 42 -13.61 1.24 -13.68
CA ASN A 42 -14.00 1.53 -15.05
C ASN A 42 -15.50 1.35 -15.30
N GLU A 43 -16.09 0.25 -14.82
CA GLU A 43 -17.48 -0.12 -15.16
C GLU A 43 -18.52 0.52 -14.23
N LYS A 44 -18.16 0.77 -12.95
CA LYS A 44 -19.13 1.19 -11.93
C LYS A 44 -19.05 2.67 -11.56
N THR A 45 -18.10 3.41 -12.13
CA THR A 45 -17.87 4.82 -11.81
C THR A 45 -17.61 5.64 -13.07
N PRO A 46 -17.81 6.96 -13.04
CA PRO A 46 -17.49 7.83 -14.16
C PRO A 46 -15.99 8.12 -14.29
N VAL A 47 -15.17 7.80 -13.29
CA VAL A 47 -13.79 8.27 -13.15
C VAL A 47 -12.94 8.03 -14.38
N ILE A 48 -12.94 6.82 -14.94
CA ILE A 48 -12.08 6.50 -16.09
C ILE A 48 -12.52 7.28 -17.33
N LYS A 49 -13.82 7.38 -17.60
CA LYS A 49 -14.35 8.16 -18.73
C LYS A 49 -14.03 9.65 -18.60
N GLU A 50 -14.04 10.18 -17.39
CA GLU A 50 -13.64 11.58 -17.13
C GLU A 50 -12.15 11.79 -17.42
N LEU A 51 -11.27 10.86 -16.99
CA LEU A 51 -9.83 10.92 -17.26
C LEU A 51 -9.52 10.76 -18.75
N GLU A 52 -10.22 9.86 -19.47
CA GLU A 52 -10.14 9.72 -20.93
C GLU A 52 -10.50 11.03 -21.63
N SER A 53 -11.58 11.67 -21.18
CA SER A 53 -12.03 12.96 -21.72
C SER A 53 -11.03 14.08 -21.44
N LEU A 54 -10.43 14.12 -20.25
CA LEU A 54 -9.40 15.11 -19.89
C LEU A 54 -8.14 14.94 -20.75
N LEU A 55 -7.74 13.72 -21.04
CA LEU A 55 -6.58 13.42 -21.89
C LEU A 55 -6.84 13.72 -23.38
N ALA A 56 -8.10 13.72 -23.82
CA ALA A 56 -8.51 14.03 -25.20
C ALA A 56 -7.64 13.33 -26.25
N ASP A 57 -7.00 14.07 -27.15
CA ASP A 57 -6.16 13.51 -28.23
C ASP A 57 -4.89 12.80 -27.71
N SER A 58 -4.51 13.05 -26.47
CA SER A 58 -3.40 12.34 -25.80
C SER A 58 -3.83 10.98 -25.25
N HIS A 59 -5.12 10.64 -25.18
CA HIS A 59 -5.58 9.33 -24.74
C HIS A 59 -5.31 8.28 -25.83
N ALA A 60 -4.41 7.33 -25.56
CA ALA A 60 -4.02 6.29 -26.50
C ALA A 60 -4.79 4.97 -26.29
N GLY A 61 -5.38 4.77 -25.12
CA GLY A 61 -6.16 3.58 -24.80
C GLY A 61 -6.22 3.31 -23.30
N THR A 62 -7.07 2.34 -22.93
CA THR A 62 -7.31 1.94 -21.54
C THR A 62 -7.31 0.43 -21.41
N TYR A 63 -6.58 -0.10 -20.45
CA TYR A 63 -6.69 -1.47 -19.97
C TYR A 63 -7.35 -1.49 -18.59
N ALA A 64 -8.57 -1.99 -18.52
CA ALA A 64 -9.39 -2.03 -17.29
C ALA A 64 -9.52 -3.45 -16.70
N GLY A 65 -8.59 -4.35 -17.04
CA GLY A 65 -8.66 -5.76 -16.68
C GLY A 65 -7.85 -6.15 -15.44
N VAL A 66 -7.20 -5.21 -14.74
CA VAL A 66 -6.32 -5.55 -13.60
C VAL A 66 -7.11 -6.14 -12.46
N ARG A 67 -6.78 -7.39 -12.11
CA ARG A 67 -7.33 -8.13 -10.97
C ARG A 67 -6.49 -7.95 -9.71
N GLN A 68 -7.07 -8.31 -8.58
CA GLN A 68 -6.38 -8.34 -7.29
C GLN A 68 -5.13 -9.24 -7.36
N HIS A 69 -4.06 -8.85 -6.68
CA HIS A 69 -2.76 -9.54 -6.66
C HIS A 69 -2.03 -9.58 -8.01
N VAL A 70 -2.54 -8.88 -9.02
CA VAL A 70 -1.88 -8.68 -10.33
C VAL A 70 -1.41 -10.00 -10.96
N PRO A 71 -2.30 -10.86 -11.47
CA PRO A 71 -1.87 -12.02 -12.25
C PRO A 71 -1.03 -11.59 -13.45
N VAL A 72 0.05 -12.32 -13.75
CA VAL A 72 0.95 -11.98 -14.86
C VAL A 72 0.22 -11.91 -16.22
N ALA A 73 -0.83 -12.68 -16.41
CA ALA A 73 -1.68 -12.60 -17.61
C ALA A 73 -2.30 -11.21 -17.82
N ASP A 74 -2.60 -10.47 -16.73
CA ASP A 74 -3.13 -9.10 -16.82
C ASP A 74 -2.02 -8.13 -17.29
N ILE A 75 -0.78 -8.35 -16.84
CA ILE A 75 0.40 -7.60 -17.29
C ILE A 75 0.62 -7.82 -18.78
N ASP A 76 0.63 -9.08 -19.22
CA ASP A 76 0.82 -9.46 -20.65
C ASP A 76 -0.26 -8.83 -21.54
N CYS A 77 -1.52 -8.87 -21.11
CA CYS A 77 -2.62 -8.22 -21.81
C CYS A 77 -2.44 -6.69 -21.89
N ALA A 78 -2.05 -6.05 -20.78
CA ALA A 78 -1.82 -4.61 -20.77
C ALA A 78 -0.68 -4.20 -21.71
N ILE A 79 0.43 -4.95 -21.74
CA ILE A 79 1.56 -4.73 -22.65
C ILE A 79 1.10 -4.84 -24.11
N GLN A 80 0.32 -5.87 -24.45
CA GLN A 80 -0.17 -6.05 -25.81
C GLN A 80 -1.05 -4.87 -26.28
N HIS A 81 -1.94 -4.37 -25.40
CA HIS A 81 -2.79 -3.22 -25.72
C HIS A 81 -1.96 -1.94 -25.85
N MET A 82 -1.01 -1.73 -24.94
CA MET A 82 -0.13 -0.56 -24.95
C MET A 82 0.74 -0.51 -26.21
N ASN A 83 1.32 -1.64 -26.62
CA ASN A 83 2.11 -1.73 -27.86
C ASN A 83 1.29 -1.39 -29.13
N LYS A 84 0.02 -1.85 -29.20
CA LYS A 84 -0.88 -1.53 -30.31
C LYS A 84 -1.22 -0.04 -30.40
N SER A 85 -1.27 0.66 -29.28
CA SER A 85 -1.62 2.08 -29.21
C SER A 85 -0.41 3.02 -29.38
N ALA A 86 0.80 2.48 -29.46
CA ALA A 86 2.07 3.24 -29.47
C ALA A 86 2.17 4.24 -28.30
N ALA A 87 1.64 3.87 -27.15
CA ALA A 87 1.64 4.70 -25.94
C ALA A 87 3.05 4.88 -25.41
N ASN A 88 3.35 6.09 -24.89
CA ASN A 88 4.66 6.44 -24.39
C ASN A 88 4.66 6.92 -22.91
N ILE A 89 3.51 6.92 -22.26
CA ILE A 89 3.35 7.20 -20.83
C ILE A 89 2.19 6.38 -20.27
N ILE A 90 2.33 5.88 -19.03
CA ILE A 90 1.32 5.13 -18.32
C ILE A 90 0.63 6.01 -17.29
N VAL A 91 -0.71 5.95 -17.23
CA VAL A 91 -1.54 6.55 -16.19
C VAL A 91 -2.16 5.42 -15.37
N ALA A 92 -1.61 5.19 -14.17
CA ALA A 92 -2.08 4.16 -13.26
C ALA A 92 -3.19 4.70 -12.35
N VAL A 93 -4.42 4.18 -12.47
CA VAL A 93 -5.58 4.69 -11.73
C VAL A 93 -6.19 3.57 -10.89
N GLY A 94 -6.20 3.75 -9.57
CA GLY A 94 -6.81 2.77 -8.68
C GLY A 94 -6.05 2.53 -7.38
N GLY A 95 -6.29 1.40 -6.74
CA GLY A 95 -5.55 0.98 -5.56
C GLY A 95 -4.19 0.35 -5.91
N GLY A 96 -3.62 -0.41 -4.96
CA GLY A 96 -2.28 -1.00 -5.12
C GLY A 96 -2.14 -1.87 -6.37
N SER A 97 -3.13 -2.71 -6.71
CA SER A 97 -3.00 -3.63 -7.85
C SER A 97 -2.86 -2.92 -9.21
N PRO A 98 -3.65 -1.91 -9.59
CA PRO A 98 -3.41 -1.13 -10.81
C PRO A 98 -2.05 -0.43 -10.84
N ILE A 99 -1.59 0.09 -9.70
CA ILE A 99 -0.28 0.76 -9.60
C ILE A 99 0.85 -0.26 -9.77
N ASP A 100 0.77 -1.42 -9.11
CA ASP A 100 1.75 -2.50 -9.25
C ASP A 100 1.75 -3.07 -10.67
N ALA A 101 0.58 -3.22 -11.30
CA ALA A 101 0.47 -3.64 -12.69
C ALA A 101 1.17 -2.65 -13.64
N ALA A 102 0.95 -1.35 -13.47
CA ALA A 102 1.60 -0.31 -14.26
C ALA A 102 3.13 -0.36 -14.14
N LYS A 103 3.65 -0.54 -12.92
CA LYS A 103 5.07 -0.71 -12.66
C LYS A 103 5.62 -1.98 -13.33
N ALA A 104 4.91 -3.10 -13.21
CA ALA A 104 5.31 -4.35 -13.85
C ALA A 104 5.30 -4.23 -15.38
N VAL A 105 4.29 -3.58 -15.96
CA VAL A 105 4.23 -3.28 -17.41
C VAL A 105 5.45 -2.47 -17.84
N ALA A 106 5.75 -1.36 -17.14
CA ALA A 106 6.92 -0.53 -17.46
C ALA A 106 8.24 -1.33 -17.34
N TYR A 107 8.38 -2.18 -16.32
CA TYR A 107 9.53 -3.05 -16.14
C TYR A 107 9.70 -4.06 -17.27
N HIS A 108 8.64 -4.77 -17.66
CA HIS A 108 8.71 -5.77 -18.73
C HIS A 108 8.93 -5.12 -20.10
N ILE A 109 8.38 -3.95 -20.39
CA ILE A 109 8.67 -3.17 -21.59
C ILE A 109 10.15 -2.76 -21.61
N HIS A 110 10.68 -2.27 -20.48
CA HIS A 110 12.10 -1.93 -20.37
C HIS A 110 12.99 -3.15 -20.66
N LYS A 111 12.66 -4.33 -20.15
CA LYS A 111 13.41 -5.56 -20.43
C LYS A 111 13.46 -5.93 -21.91
N GLN A 112 12.46 -5.53 -22.69
CA GLN A 112 12.37 -5.80 -24.13
C GLN A 112 13.00 -4.71 -24.99
N THR A 113 12.96 -3.45 -24.54
CA THR A 113 13.27 -2.27 -25.37
C THR A 113 14.42 -1.42 -24.82
N GLU A 114 14.90 -1.72 -23.61
CA GLU A 114 15.87 -0.92 -22.85
C GLU A 114 15.39 0.52 -22.50
N LYS A 115 14.13 0.84 -22.78
CA LYS A 115 13.52 2.15 -22.52
C LYS A 115 12.53 2.07 -21.37
N TRP A 116 12.59 3.03 -20.45
CA TRP A 116 11.60 3.17 -19.39
C TRP A 116 10.40 4.00 -19.87
N THR A 117 9.22 3.52 -19.54
CA THR A 117 7.98 4.26 -19.75
C THR A 117 7.61 4.98 -18.46
N PRO A 118 7.49 6.32 -18.45
CA PRO A 118 7.12 7.06 -17.25
C PRO A 118 5.71 6.71 -16.79
N ILE A 119 5.49 6.77 -15.48
CA ILE A 119 4.21 6.46 -14.83
C ILE A 119 3.70 7.70 -14.10
N VAL A 120 2.43 8.05 -14.30
CA VAL A 120 1.65 8.95 -13.45
C VAL A 120 0.67 8.11 -12.65
N ALA A 121 0.66 8.24 -11.32
CA ALA A 121 -0.24 7.48 -10.46
C ALA A 121 -1.37 8.37 -9.91
N LEU A 122 -2.61 7.87 -9.99
CA LEU A 122 -3.80 8.43 -9.33
C LEU A 122 -4.34 7.38 -8.34
N PRO A 123 -3.86 7.37 -7.09
CA PRO A 123 -4.27 6.35 -6.12
C PRO A 123 -5.69 6.61 -5.62
N THR A 124 -6.49 5.53 -5.55
CA THR A 124 -7.86 5.58 -5.01
C THR A 124 -7.97 4.86 -3.66
N THR A 125 -6.87 4.37 -3.10
CA THR A 125 -6.77 3.78 -1.76
C THR A 125 -5.57 4.35 -1.02
N LEU A 126 -5.44 4.02 0.26
CA LEU A 126 -4.33 4.43 1.12
C LEU A 126 -3.25 3.35 1.23
N SER A 127 -3.11 2.50 0.21
CA SER A 127 -2.15 1.38 0.21
C SER A 127 -0.69 1.81 0.01
N VAL A 128 -0.48 3.05 -0.41
CA VAL A 128 0.82 3.68 -0.70
C VAL A 128 1.73 2.90 -1.66
N ALA A 129 1.14 2.10 -2.53
CA ALA A 129 1.89 1.38 -3.57
C ALA A 129 2.65 2.35 -4.49
N GLU A 130 2.13 3.55 -4.70
CA GLU A 130 2.73 4.63 -5.47
C GLU A 130 4.08 5.11 -4.92
N ASN A 131 4.33 4.93 -3.62
CA ASN A 131 5.56 5.37 -2.96
C ASN A 131 6.71 4.35 -3.09
N THR A 132 6.44 3.14 -3.55
CA THR A 132 7.44 2.07 -3.58
C THR A 132 8.20 2.04 -4.91
N LEU A 133 9.46 1.59 -4.85
CA LEU A 133 10.31 1.35 -6.02
C LEU A 133 10.12 -0.05 -6.60
N GLY A 134 9.18 -0.81 -6.09
CA GLY A 134 8.89 -2.18 -6.49
C GLY A 134 7.43 -2.42 -6.81
N ALA A 135 7.15 -3.60 -7.32
CA ALA A 135 5.81 -4.12 -7.55
C ALA A 135 5.75 -5.61 -7.21
N GLY A 136 4.60 -6.04 -6.69
CA GLY A 136 4.33 -7.45 -6.47
C GLY A 136 3.27 -7.96 -7.42
N TYR A 137 3.53 -9.04 -8.15
CA TYR A 137 2.56 -9.68 -9.01
C TYR A 137 2.56 -11.21 -8.83
N THR A 138 1.53 -11.89 -9.33
CA THR A 138 1.42 -13.34 -9.27
C THR A 138 1.87 -13.92 -10.60
N ASN A 139 2.89 -14.79 -10.60
CA ASN A 139 3.45 -15.42 -11.78
C ASN A 139 2.55 -16.55 -12.33
N HIS A 140 2.96 -17.19 -13.43
CA HIS A 140 2.22 -18.30 -14.05
C HIS A 140 2.04 -19.52 -13.14
N GLU A 141 2.90 -19.68 -12.14
CA GLU A 141 2.85 -20.77 -11.16
C GLU A 141 1.93 -20.45 -9.98
N GLY A 142 1.28 -19.27 -9.97
CA GLY A 142 0.45 -18.80 -8.87
C GLY A 142 1.23 -18.28 -7.66
N LEU A 143 2.55 -18.09 -7.80
CA LEU A 143 3.41 -17.59 -6.74
C LEU A 143 3.52 -16.07 -6.79
N LYS A 144 3.50 -15.42 -5.62
CA LYS A 144 3.77 -14.00 -5.50
C LYS A 144 5.25 -13.73 -5.71
N VAL A 145 5.58 -12.92 -6.71
CA VAL A 145 6.94 -12.48 -7.02
C VAL A 145 7.03 -10.96 -6.90
N GLY A 146 8.18 -10.49 -6.44
CA GLY A 146 8.51 -9.08 -6.34
C GLY A 146 9.54 -8.70 -7.40
N ILE A 147 9.34 -7.57 -8.05
CA ILE A 147 10.31 -6.91 -8.92
C ILE A 147 10.66 -5.56 -8.34
N PHE A 148 11.87 -5.09 -8.60
CA PHE A 148 12.37 -3.89 -8.00
C PHE A 148 13.33 -3.14 -8.94
N HIS A 149 13.07 -1.86 -9.15
CA HIS A 149 13.98 -0.96 -9.86
C HIS A 149 13.61 0.50 -9.56
N PRO A 150 14.57 1.42 -9.35
CA PRO A 150 14.28 2.83 -9.07
C PRO A 150 13.38 3.51 -10.12
N GLU A 151 13.56 3.19 -11.39
CA GLU A 151 12.76 3.75 -12.49
C GLU A 151 11.30 3.29 -12.54
N MET A 152 10.91 2.29 -11.73
CA MET A 152 9.52 1.87 -11.57
C MET A 152 8.70 2.83 -10.70
N ALA A 153 9.36 3.71 -9.95
CA ALA A 153 8.65 4.73 -9.20
C ALA A 153 7.83 5.63 -10.13
N PRO A 154 6.57 5.93 -9.82
CA PRO A 154 5.83 6.95 -10.55
C PRO A 154 6.59 8.26 -10.59
N LYS A 155 6.64 8.90 -11.76
CA LYS A 155 7.29 10.19 -11.94
C LYS A 155 6.43 11.34 -11.42
N ALA A 156 5.13 11.10 -11.28
CA ALA A 156 4.19 12.00 -10.63
C ALA A 156 3.09 11.21 -9.94
N ILE A 157 2.58 11.74 -8.83
CA ILE A 157 1.43 11.23 -8.10
C ILE A 157 0.40 12.35 -8.00
N ILE A 158 -0.83 12.08 -8.41
CA ILE A 158 -1.94 13.04 -8.29
C ILE A 158 -2.89 12.50 -7.23
N TYR A 159 -2.89 13.13 -6.06
CA TYR A 159 -3.84 12.84 -4.99
C TYR A 159 -5.12 13.66 -5.21
N ASP A 160 -6.17 12.99 -5.66
CA ASP A 160 -7.49 13.56 -5.87
C ASP A 160 -8.50 12.87 -4.94
N ALA A 161 -8.93 13.59 -3.90
CA ALA A 161 -9.86 13.05 -2.92
C ALA A 161 -11.23 12.70 -3.51
N GLU A 162 -11.68 13.40 -4.55
CA GLU A 162 -13.00 13.15 -5.15
C GLU A 162 -13.07 11.78 -5.84
N ILE A 163 -12.00 11.36 -6.55
CA ILE A 163 -12.00 10.03 -7.17
C ILE A 163 -12.01 8.91 -6.12
N THR A 164 -11.52 9.19 -4.91
CA THR A 164 -11.53 8.21 -3.82
C THR A 164 -12.91 7.97 -3.23
N LEU A 165 -13.86 8.89 -3.40
CA LEU A 165 -15.26 8.74 -2.94
C LEU A 165 -15.94 7.50 -3.57
N HIS A 166 -15.47 7.08 -4.73
CA HIS A 166 -15.93 5.85 -5.39
C HIS A 166 -15.34 4.57 -4.82
N THR A 167 -14.39 4.68 -3.88
CA THR A 167 -13.80 3.50 -3.22
C THR A 167 -14.69 3.04 -2.08
N PRO A 168 -15.10 1.74 -2.05
CA PRO A 168 -15.92 1.22 -0.98
C PRO A 168 -15.31 1.49 0.40
N ALA A 169 -16.14 1.91 1.37
CA ALA A 169 -15.67 2.35 2.69
C ALA A 169 -14.79 1.30 3.40
N ARG A 170 -15.17 0.02 3.36
CA ARG A 170 -14.37 -1.06 3.95
C ARG A 170 -12.98 -1.17 3.32
N LEU A 171 -12.87 -1.02 2.00
CA LEU A 171 -11.59 -1.04 1.29
C LEU A 171 -10.75 0.20 1.64
N TRP A 172 -11.37 1.37 1.66
CA TRP A 172 -10.72 2.62 2.04
C TRP A 172 -10.14 2.55 3.44
N LEU A 173 -10.97 2.24 4.44
CA LEU A 173 -10.56 2.18 5.85
C LEU A 173 -9.51 1.09 6.10
N SER A 174 -9.66 -0.09 5.52
CA SER A 174 -8.66 -1.16 5.69
C SER A 174 -7.34 -0.83 5.02
N SER A 175 -7.34 -0.10 3.89
CA SER A 175 -6.10 0.36 3.27
C SER A 175 -5.34 1.38 4.13
N ALA A 176 -6.04 2.17 4.95
CA ALA A 176 -5.40 3.05 5.94
C ALA A 176 -4.76 2.26 7.09
N VAL A 177 -5.38 1.17 7.54
CA VAL A 177 -4.74 0.26 8.52
C VAL A 177 -3.46 -0.34 7.92
N ARG A 178 -3.44 -0.62 6.62
CA ARG A 178 -2.22 -1.02 5.92
C ARG A 178 -1.15 0.08 5.92
N ALA A 179 -1.53 1.35 5.77
CA ALA A 179 -0.60 2.47 5.90
C ALA A 179 -0.03 2.56 7.34
N ILE A 180 -0.85 2.37 8.37
CA ILE A 180 -0.38 2.27 9.76
C ILE A 180 0.63 1.12 9.90
N ASP A 181 0.36 -0.03 9.31
CA ASP A 181 1.24 -1.21 9.33
C ASP A 181 2.64 -0.86 8.77
N HIS A 182 2.72 -0.20 7.61
CA HIS A 182 3.98 0.32 7.07
C HIS A 182 4.70 1.23 8.07
N ALA A 183 4.00 2.21 8.61
CA ALA A 183 4.59 3.21 9.50
C ALA A 183 5.08 2.60 10.82
N VAL A 184 4.39 1.61 11.37
CA VAL A 184 4.80 0.87 12.58
C VAL A 184 6.03 0.02 12.29
N GLU A 185 6.01 -0.77 11.22
CA GLU A 185 7.12 -1.66 10.91
C GLU A 185 8.41 -0.88 10.55
N LEU A 186 8.27 0.32 9.97
CA LEU A 186 9.40 1.21 9.75
C LEU A 186 10.03 1.76 11.03
N GLN A 187 9.34 1.73 12.20
CA GLN A 187 9.98 2.15 13.44
C GLN A 187 11.17 1.27 13.80
N TYR A 188 11.10 -0.02 13.53
CA TYR A 188 12.16 -0.99 13.84
C TYR A 188 12.88 -1.55 12.60
N HIS A 189 12.58 -1.03 11.41
CA HIS A 189 13.29 -1.46 10.19
C HIS A 189 14.76 -0.99 10.23
N PRO A 190 15.73 -1.89 9.97
CA PRO A 190 17.16 -1.57 10.15
C PRO A 190 17.68 -0.47 9.22
N GLN A 191 17.06 -0.27 8.06
CA GLN A 191 17.45 0.76 7.09
C GLN A 191 16.68 2.07 7.26
N ALA A 192 15.69 2.13 8.15
CA ALA A 192 14.91 3.33 8.39
C ALA A 192 15.65 4.30 9.33
N ALA A 193 16.03 5.47 8.80
CA ALA A 193 16.67 6.51 9.59
C ALA A 193 15.69 7.12 10.61
N GLU A 194 16.21 7.50 11.79
CA GLU A 194 15.37 8.17 12.80
C GLU A 194 14.77 9.46 12.26
N VAL A 195 15.56 10.22 11.50
CA VAL A 195 15.14 11.42 10.78
C VAL A 195 15.61 11.31 9.33
N PRO A 196 14.74 11.45 8.33
CA PRO A 196 13.32 11.85 8.43
C PRO A 196 12.34 10.67 8.61
N THR A 197 12.71 9.42 8.27
CA THR A 197 11.79 8.29 8.04
C THR A 197 10.90 7.98 9.23
N LYS A 198 11.49 7.58 10.38
CA LYS A 198 10.71 7.17 11.55
C LYS A 198 9.87 8.32 12.10
N ARG A 199 10.40 9.56 12.03
CA ARG A 199 9.66 10.76 12.47
C ARG A 199 8.42 11.01 11.60
N LEU A 200 8.53 10.92 10.28
CA LEU A 200 7.39 11.05 9.36
C LEU A 200 6.36 9.97 9.61
N CYS A 201 6.79 8.71 9.79
CA CYS A 201 5.90 7.60 10.09
C CYS A 201 5.11 7.82 11.41
N ARG A 202 5.74 8.32 12.48
CA ARG A 202 5.02 8.63 13.72
C ARG A 202 4.00 9.75 13.53
N THR A 203 4.33 10.77 12.73
CA THR A 203 3.37 11.83 12.38
C THR A 203 2.19 11.26 11.60
N ALA A 204 2.45 10.42 10.60
CA ALA A 204 1.43 9.73 9.82
C ALA A 204 0.49 8.89 10.70
N ILE A 205 1.05 8.11 11.63
CA ILE A 205 0.24 7.31 12.58
C ILE A 205 -0.70 8.23 13.37
N ARG A 206 -0.20 9.33 13.93
CA ARG A 206 -1.02 10.30 14.68
C ARG A 206 -2.19 10.81 13.84
N GLU A 207 -1.91 11.22 12.61
CA GLU A 207 -2.92 11.79 11.71
C GLU A 207 -3.95 10.74 11.30
N ILE A 208 -3.51 9.55 10.91
CA ILE A 208 -4.42 8.45 10.53
C ILE A 208 -5.30 8.03 11.72
N PHE A 209 -4.74 7.89 12.93
CA PHE A 209 -5.52 7.57 14.14
C PHE A 209 -6.60 8.61 14.42
N SER A 210 -6.32 9.90 14.19
CA SER A 210 -7.27 10.98 14.42
C SER A 210 -8.34 11.05 13.32
N LEU A 211 -7.95 10.86 12.06
CA LEU A 211 -8.81 11.09 10.89
C LEU A 211 -9.69 9.88 10.54
N LEU A 212 -9.24 8.64 10.76
CA LEU A 212 -9.99 7.45 10.38
C LEU A 212 -11.36 7.34 11.05
N PRO A 213 -11.49 7.56 12.38
CA PRO A 213 -12.81 7.57 13.02
C PRO A 213 -13.73 8.67 12.49
N LEU A 214 -13.18 9.82 12.11
CA LEU A 214 -13.92 10.92 11.48
C LEU A 214 -14.37 10.54 10.07
N CYS A 215 -13.49 9.95 9.28
CA CYS A 215 -13.82 9.45 7.96
C CYS A 215 -14.87 8.34 7.97
N LYS A 216 -14.88 7.46 8.99
CA LYS A 216 -15.94 6.46 9.17
C LYS A 216 -17.30 7.11 9.40
N LYS A 217 -17.36 8.21 10.17
CA LYS A 217 -18.59 8.95 10.46
C LYS A 217 -19.10 9.76 9.27
N ASP A 218 -18.19 10.31 8.47
CA ASP A 218 -18.48 11.13 7.30
C ASP A 218 -17.63 10.64 6.11
N PRO A 219 -18.01 9.49 5.50
CA PRO A 219 -17.18 8.82 4.50
C PRO A 219 -17.11 9.54 3.15
N GLU A 220 -18.00 10.50 2.90
CA GLU A 220 -18.05 11.29 1.67
C GLU A 220 -17.36 12.65 1.80
N ASN A 221 -16.71 12.93 2.92
CA ASN A 221 -15.99 14.17 3.15
C ASN A 221 -14.66 14.19 2.39
N PRO A 222 -14.54 14.96 1.30
CA PRO A 222 -13.33 14.97 0.48
C PRO A 222 -12.14 15.59 1.24
N LYS A 223 -12.35 16.49 2.18
CA LYS A 223 -11.27 17.08 2.98
C LYS A 223 -10.61 16.04 3.87
N ILE A 224 -11.41 15.24 4.59
CA ILE A 224 -10.88 14.16 5.44
C ILE A 224 -10.15 13.12 4.58
N ARG A 225 -10.68 12.80 3.40
CA ARG A 225 -10.01 11.87 2.49
C ARG A 225 -8.69 12.41 1.95
N GLN A 226 -8.63 13.70 1.63
CA GLN A 226 -7.40 14.36 1.18
C GLN A 226 -6.33 14.32 2.28
N GLU A 227 -6.67 14.69 3.51
CA GLU A 227 -5.75 14.63 4.64
C GLU A 227 -5.26 13.18 4.89
N LEU A 228 -6.14 12.18 4.75
CA LEU A 228 -5.74 10.77 4.85
C LEU A 228 -4.80 10.34 3.73
N GLN A 229 -4.94 10.83 2.50
CA GLN A 229 -3.99 10.56 1.42
C GLN A 229 -2.59 11.12 1.75
N ILE A 230 -2.53 12.34 2.27
CA ILE A 230 -1.28 12.99 2.67
C ILE A 230 -0.63 12.27 3.86
N ALA A 231 -1.43 11.89 4.86
CA ALA A 231 -0.95 11.11 5.99
C ALA A 231 -0.44 9.73 5.55
N ALA A 232 -1.14 9.05 4.66
CA ALA A 232 -0.70 7.77 4.10
C ALA A 232 0.61 7.90 3.33
N TYR A 233 0.80 8.96 2.52
CA TYR A 233 2.07 9.24 1.87
C TYR A 233 3.23 9.29 2.88
N SER A 234 3.02 9.92 4.02
CA SER A 234 4.03 10.02 5.08
C SER A 234 4.23 8.71 5.85
N ALA A 235 3.30 7.76 5.76
CA ALA A 235 3.39 6.45 6.42
C ALA A 235 4.41 5.50 5.76
N LEU A 236 4.66 5.67 4.47
CA LEU A 236 5.72 4.99 3.73
C LEU A 236 6.40 6.01 2.83
N PRO A 237 7.25 6.87 3.38
CA PRO A 237 7.99 7.83 2.55
C PRO A 237 8.75 7.11 1.43
N PRO A 238 8.92 7.72 0.24
CA PRO A 238 9.58 7.10 -0.90
C PRO A 238 11.08 6.92 -0.64
N PHE A 239 11.44 5.87 0.08
CA PHE A 239 12.81 5.48 0.39
C PHE A 239 13.17 4.17 -0.28
N TYR A 240 14.46 4.01 -0.46
CA TYR A 240 15.05 2.78 -0.95
C TYR A 240 15.28 1.81 0.21
N PHE A 241 14.48 0.74 0.27
CA PHE A 241 14.69 -0.37 1.18
C PHE A 241 15.06 -1.63 0.41
N THR A 242 16.12 -2.29 0.82
CA THR A 242 16.56 -3.58 0.24
C THR A 242 16.07 -4.79 1.02
N ALA A 243 15.54 -4.58 2.23
CA ALA A 243 14.94 -5.60 3.08
C ALA A 243 13.41 -5.57 3.03
N ALA A 244 12.77 -6.68 3.39
CA ALA A 244 11.33 -6.71 3.63
C ALA A 244 10.95 -5.74 4.75
N ILE A 245 9.75 -5.15 4.69
CA ILE A 245 9.33 -4.12 5.66
C ILE A 245 9.25 -4.74 7.06
N GLY A 246 8.51 -5.84 7.25
CA GLY A 246 8.48 -6.51 8.55
C GLY A 246 7.58 -7.76 8.58
N LEU A 247 7.36 -8.29 9.78
CA LEU A 247 6.68 -9.57 9.99
C LEU A 247 5.18 -9.52 9.66
N SER A 248 4.47 -8.44 10.05
CA SER A 248 3.06 -8.27 9.72
C SER A 248 2.85 -8.25 8.19
N HIS A 249 3.73 -7.55 7.46
CA HIS A 249 3.71 -7.55 5.99
C HIS A 249 3.98 -8.92 5.40
N THR A 250 4.96 -9.63 5.93
CA THR A 250 5.30 -10.98 5.42
C THR A 250 4.14 -11.95 5.65
N ILE A 251 3.54 -11.96 6.84
CA ILE A 251 2.32 -12.72 7.12
C ILE A 251 1.21 -12.30 6.14
N GLY A 252 0.98 -10.99 5.99
CA GLY A 252 -0.02 -10.44 5.10
C GLY A 252 0.16 -10.86 3.64
N HIS A 253 1.39 -10.94 3.14
CA HIS A 253 1.67 -11.44 1.80
C HIS A 253 1.33 -12.93 1.65
N VAL A 254 1.69 -13.75 2.64
CA VAL A 254 1.39 -15.19 2.62
C VAL A 254 -0.13 -15.42 2.63
N ILE A 255 -0.85 -14.85 3.59
CA ILE A 255 -2.28 -15.08 3.73
C ILE A 255 -3.09 -14.41 2.63
N GLY A 256 -2.67 -13.23 2.16
CA GLY A 256 -3.33 -12.50 1.08
C GLY A 256 -3.23 -13.25 -0.26
N ALA A 257 -2.03 -13.70 -0.64
CA ALA A 257 -1.83 -14.40 -1.91
C ALA A 257 -2.47 -15.81 -1.93
N THR A 258 -2.36 -16.54 -0.82
CA THR A 258 -2.83 -17.94 -0.75
C THR A 258 -4.35 -18.04 -0.61
N TYR A 259 -4.97 -17.14 0.18
CA TYR A 259 -6.39 -17.24 0.54
C TYR A 259 -7.22 -16.06 0.01
N ALA A 260 -6.66 -15.28 -0.91
CA ALA A 260 -7.31 -14.11 -1.52
C ALA A 260 -7.86 -13.07 -0.51
N ILE A 261 -7.21 -12.95 0.66
CA ILE A 261 -7.58 -11.96 1.68
C ILE A 261 -7.11 -10.58 1.21
N PRO A 262 -7.98 -9.55 1.20
CA PRO A 262 -7.58 -8.20 0.81
C PRO A 262 -6.42 -7.67 1.68
N HIS A 263 -5.42 -7.03 1.06
CA HIS A 263 -4.20 -6.60 1.76
C HIS A 263 -4.45 -5.71 2.99
N GLY A 264 -5.43 -4.80 2.94
CA GLY A 264 -5.77 -3.99 4.10
C GLY A 264 -6.33 -4.83 5.26
N ILE A 265 -7.11 -5.87 4.94
CA ILE A 265 -7.66 -6.78 5.94
C ILE A 265 -6.57 -7.66 6.56
N THR A 266 -5.55 -8.08 5.78
CA THR A 266 -4.43 -8.84 6.38
C THR A 266 -3.74 -8.07 7.50
N SER A 267 -3.55 -6.76 7.35
CA SER A 267 -3.01 -5.90 8.41
C SER A 267 -3.97 -5.74 9.60
N CYS A 268 -5.29 -5.69 9.35
CA CYS A 268 -6.29 -5.70 10.43
C CYS A 268 -6.22 -6.98 11.28
N ILE A 269 -5.87 -8.12 10.67
CA ILE A 269 -5.73 -9.42 11.34
C ILE A 269 -4.39 -9.50 12.10
N SER A 270 -3.26 -9.10 11.49
CA SER A 270 -1.92 -9.46 11.95
C SER A 270 -1.21 -8.37 12.77
N LEU A 271 -1.44 -7.07 12.49
CA LEU A 271 -0.56 -6.00 12.98
C LEU A 271 -0.48 -5.95 14.52
N ALA A 272 -1.62 -5.84 15.21
CA ALA A 272 -1.65 -5.73 16.67
C ALA A 272 -1.00 -6.96 17.33
N LYS A 273 -1.27 -8.15 16.83
CA LYS A 273 -0.68 -9.40 17.33
C LYS A 273 0.83 -9.47 17.09
N THR A 274 1.28 -8.97 15.93
CA THR A 274 2.71 -8.87 15.62
C THR A 274 3.43 -7.89 16.56
N ILE A 275 2.80 -6.78 16.91
CA ILE A 275 3.36 -5.83 17.89
C ILE A 275 3.53 -6.50 19.25
N HIS A 276 2.53 -7.20 19.77
CA HIS A 276 2.64 -7.95 21.04
C HIS A 276 3.75 -9.01 20.97
N PHE A 277 3.83 -9.73 19.85
CA PHE A 277 4.91 -10.70 19.64
C PHE A 277 6.30 -10.06 19.70
N LYS A 278 6.49 -8.90 19.05
CA LYS A 278 7.75 -8.15 19.04
C LYS A 278 8.08 -7.59 20.43
N ALA A 279 7.11 -6.96 21.10
CA ALA A 279 7.27 -6.39 22.43
C ALA A 279 7.75 -7.42 23.47
N ALA A 280 7.30 -8.67 23.35
CA ALA A 280 7.67 -9.75 24.27
C ALA A 280 9.06 -10.35 24.02
N ARG A 281 9.66 -10.12 22.84
CA ARG A 281 10.86 -10.89 22.40
C ARG A 281 12.06 -10.06 22.02
N ASN A 282 11.88 -8.82 21.65
CA ASN A 282 12.97 -7.97 21.19
C ASN A 282 12.89 -6.60 21.89
N PRO A 283 13.73 -6.38 22.92
CA PRO A 283 13.72 -5.11 23.65
C PRO A 283 13.99 -3.88 22.78
N GLU A 284 14.85 -4.00 21.75
CA GLU A 284 15.14 -2.89 20.85
C GLU A 284 13.93 -2.56 19.97
N GLU A 285 13.26 -3.58 19.41
CA GLU A 285 12.04 -3.37 18.65
C GLU A 285 10.91 -2.82 19.55
N ALA A 286 10.78 -3.33 20.80
CA ALA A 286 9.85 -2.80 21.78
C ALA A 286 10.10 -1.31 22.06
N HIS A 287 11.36 -0.90 22.28
CA HIS A 287 11.76 0.48 22.46
C HIS A 287 11.34 1.38 21.27
N GLN A 288 11.57 0.90 20.05
CA GLN A 288 11.21 1.66 18.84
C GLN A 288 9.69 1.77 18.67
N ILE A 289 8.93 0.72 18.96
CA ILE A 289 7.47 0.71 18.91
C ILE A 289 6.87 1.61 19.99
N ALA A 290 7.42 1.57 21.21
CA ALA A 290 6.97 2.39 22.35
C ALA A 290 6.96 3.89 22.02
N LYS A 291 7.89 4.37 21.19
CA LYS A 291 7.94 5.76 20.71
C LYS A 291 6.69 6.23 19.97
N ILE A 292 5.83 5.31 19.52
CA ILE A 292 4.56 5.65 18.88
C ILE A 292 3.53 6.13 19.90
N LEU A 293 3.57 5.61 21.13
CA LEU A 293 2.52 5.75 22.13
C LEU A 293 2.09 7.20 22.39
N PRO A 294 3.02 8.18 22.60
CA PRO A 294 2.64 9.58 22.81
C PRO A 294 2.00 10.22 21.56
N TYR A 295 2.32 9.73 20.35
CA TYR A 295 1.73 10.27 19.12
C TYR A 295 0.26 9.89 18.95
N ILE A 296 -0.18 8.80 19.58
CA ILE A 296 -1.58 8.36 19.58
C ILE A 296 -2.34 8.77 20.85
N GLY A 297 -1.76 9.72 21.63
CA GLY A 297 -2.45 10.37 22.75
C GLY A 297 -2.39 9.62 24.08
N HIS A 298 -1.49 8.66 24.25
CA HIS A 298 -1.32 7.91 25.50
C HIS A 298 -0.06 8.34 26.26
N ALA A 299 -0.11 8.29 27.60
CA ALA A 299 1.05 8.51 28.45
C ALA A 299 1.98 7.31 28.46
N CYS A 300 3.30 7.56 28.41
CA CYS A 300 4.30 6.50 28.56
C CYS A 300 4.41 6.07 30.02
N SER A 301 4.57 4.76 30.23
CA SER A 301 4.78 4.18 31.57
C SER A 301 6.24 4.20 32.02
N GLY A 302 7.17 4.36 31.07
CA GLY A 302 8.60 4.23 31.28
C GLY A 302 9.12 2.79 31.11
N ASP A 303 8.25 1.85 30.75
CA ASP A 303 8.57 0.48 30.41
C ASP A 303 8.26 0.27 28.92
N ASP A 304 9.29 0.11 28.10
CA ASP A 304 9.17 0.02 26.65
C ASP A 304 8.31 -1.18 26.21
N ALA A 305 8.41 -2.33 26.87
CA ALA A 305 7.62 -3.50 26.53
C ALA A 305 6.13 -3.27 26.82
N LYS A 306 5.82 -2.64 27.96
CA LYS A 306 4.46 -2.26 28.33
C LYS A 306 3.90 -1.21 27.38
N ASP A 307 4.69 -0.22 27.05
CA ASP A 307 4.29 0.87 26.16
C ASP A 307 4.10 0.38 24.72
N ALA A 308 4.96 -0.53 24.24
CA ALA A 308 4.77 -1.20 22.94
C ALA A 308 3.49 -2.05 22.90
N ASN A 309 3.20 -2.80 23.97
CA ASN A 309 1.93 -3.53 24.07
C ASN A 309 0.73 -2.58 24.04
N ALA A 310 0.79 -1.43 24.70
CA ALA A 310 -0.27 -0.43 24.66
C ALA A 310 -0.49 0.14 23.23
N VAL A 311 0.56 0.25 22.40
CA VAL A 311 0.41 0.58 20.99
C VAL A 311 -0.37 -0.51 20.25
N GLY A 312 -0.04 -1.80 20.47
CA GLY A 312 -0.78 -2.92 19.91
C GLY A 312 -2.26 -2.91 20.28
N ASP A 313 -2.56 -2.68 21.56
CA ASP A 313 -3.93 -2.57 22.08
C ASP A 313 -4.70 -1.41 21.44
N ALA A 314 -4.05 -0.25 21.30
CA ALA A 314 -4.65 0.93 20.65
C ALA A 314 -4.99 0.65 19.18
N ILE A 315 -4.12 -0.04 18.44
CA ILE A 315 -4.37 -0.45 17.05
C ILE A 315 -5.53 -1.46 16.99
N ALA A 316 -5.56 -2.46 17.87
CA ALA A 316 -6.67 -3.42 17.94
C ALA A 316 -8.00 -2.72 18.19
N LYS A 317 -8.03 -1.76 19.12
CA LYS A 317 -9.22 -0.95 19.42
C LYS A 317 -9.64 -0.07 18.23
N LEU A 318 -8.68 0.52 17.52
CA LEU A 318 -8.98 1.28 16.28
C LEU A 318 -9.63 0.37 15.24
N VAL A 319 -9.03 -0.79 14.95
CA VAL A 319 -9.55 -1.77 13.99
C VAL A 319 -10.97 -2.24 14.36
N GLU A 320 -11.23 -2.51 15.65
CA GLU A 320 -12.55 -2.86 16.15
C GLU A 320 -13.54 -1.69 16.00
N GLY A 321 -13.17 -0.49 16.38
CA GLY A 321 -13.98 0.72 16.20
C GLY A 321 -14.31 1.05 14.75
N LEU A 322 -13.47 0.63 13.80
CA LEU A 322 -13.70 0.73 12.35
C LEU A 322 -14.56 -0.42 11.79
N GLU A 323 -14.96 -1.40 12.59
CA GLU A 323 -15.68 -2.62 12.16
C GLU A 323 -14.89 -3.45 11.13
N LEU A 324 -13.55 -3.45 11.28
CA LEU A 324 -12.63 -4.16 10.41
C LEU A 324 -12.02 -5.40 11.07
N LYS A 325 -12.35 -5.65 12.35
CA LYS A 325 -11.88 -6.84 13.07
C LYS A 325 -12.25 -8.09 12.28
N SER A 326 -11.27 -8.90 12.02
CA SER A 326 -11.41 -10.12 11.21
C SER A 326 -10.43 -11.18 11.69
N THR A 327 -10.72 -12.43 11.40
CA THR A 327 -9.89 -13.59 11.72
C THR A 327 -9.62 -14.43 10.47
N LEU A 328 -8.63 -15.31 10.53
CA LEU A 328 -8.37 -16.26 9.44
C LEU A 328 -9.54 -17.21 9.19
N SER A 329 -10.27 -17.59 10.26
CA SER A 329 -11.45 -18.45 10.16
C SER A 329 -12.56 -17.85 9.31
N GLU A 330 -12.77 -16.53 9.36
CA GLU A 330 -13.78 -15.82 8.54
C GLU A 330 -13.47 -15.94 7.03
N PHE A 331 -12.21 -16.15 6.67
CA PHE A 331 -11.78 -16.38 5.29
C PHE A 331 -11.61 -17.87 4.96
N SER A 332 -12.22 -18.76 5.76
CA SER A 332 -12.16 -20.21 5.55
C SER A 332 -10.74 -20.81 5.57
N VAL A 333 -9.77 -20.12 6.19
CA VAL A 333 -8.44 -20.66 6.43
C VAL A 333 -8.51 -21.66 7.57
N LYS A 334 -8.11 -22.90 7.30
CA LYS A 334 -8.18 -23.96 8.31
C LYS A 334 -7.08 -23.81 9.36
N PRO A 335 -7.35 -24.08 10.66
CA PRO A 335 -6.31 -24.07 11.69
C PRO A 335 -5.10 -24.99 11.40
N SER A 336 -5.28 -26.06 10.63
CA SER A 336 -4.19 -26.93 10.15
C SER A 336 -3.20 -26.23 9.22
N GLU A 337 -3.55 -25.10 8.65
CA GLU A 337 -2.64 -24.32 7.79
C GLU A 337 -1.70 -23.40 8.57
N ALA A 338 -1.89 -23.25 9.88
CA ALA A 338 -1.13 -22.30 10.70
C ALA A 338 0.40 -22.51 10.60
N ASP A 339 0.84 -23.74 10.65
CA ASP A 339 2.27 -24.08 10.60
C ASP A 339 2.85 -23.81 9.20
N THR A 340 2.08 -24.05 8.14
CA THR A 340 2.46 -23.72 6.75
C THR A 340 2.58 -22.21 6.56
N ILE A 341 1.64 -21.43 7.11
CA ILE A 341 1.69 -19.96 7.05
C ILE A 341 2.94 -19.45 7.78
N ALA A 342 3.22 -19.95 8.97
CA ALA A 342 4.38 -19.56 9.76
C ALA A 342 5.71 -19.86 9.02
N LEU A 343 5.85 -21.07 8.47
CA LEU A 343 7.03 -21.46 7.68
C LEU A 343 7.26 -20.54 6.49
N ARG A 344 6.22 -20.25 5.72
CA ARG A 344 6.30 -19.33 4.58
C ARG A 344 6.62 -17.89 4.99
N ALA A 345 6.11 -17.43 6.14
CA ALA A 345 6.40 -16.09 6.66
C ALA A 345 7.89 -15.92 7.04
N LEU A 346 8.57 -16.97 7.47
CA LEU A 346 10.03 -16.99 7.70
C LEU A 346 10.83 -17.55 6.51
N LYS A 347 10.28 -17.52 5.29
CA LYS A 347 10.95 -18.02 4.09
C LYS A 347 11.46 -19.47 4.25
N GLU A 348 10.67 -20.29 4.94
CA GLU A 348 10.93 -21.70 5.19
C GLU A 348 12.18 -22.01 6.06
N ASP A 349 12.68 -21.03 6.81
CA ASP A 349 13.76 -21.27 7.76
C ASP A 349 13.26 -22.00 9.03
N LYS A 350 13.24 -23.32 8.95
CA LYS A 350 12.80 -24.21 10.06
C LYS A 350 13.70 -24.14 11.30
N LYS A 351 14.90 -23.55 11.18
CA LYS A 351 15.87 -23.44 12.28
C LYS A 351 15.79 -22.10 13.00
N ASP A 352 14.91 -21.18 12.56
CA ASP A 352 14.74 -19.92 13.25
C ASP A 352 14.30 -20.18 14.71
N PRO A 353 15.02 -19.66 15.70
CA PRO A 353 14.70 -19.88 17.11
C PRO A 353 13.34 -19.32 17.52
N ASN A 354 12.78 -18.40 16.74
CA ASN A 354 11.45 -17.82 16.96
C ASN A 354 10.31 -18.68 16.40
N MET A 355 10.61 -19.76 15.67
CA MET A 355 9.59 -20.58 15.00
C MET A 355 8.47 -21.08 15.94
N PRO A 356 8.74 -21.62 17.14
CA PRO A 356 7.67 -22.07 18.05
C PRO A 356 6.72 -20.94 18.42
N ALA A 357 7.27 -19.76 18.68
CA ALA A 357 6.48 -18.61 19.05
C ALA A 357 5.72 -18.01 17.86
N LEU A 358 6.27 -18.12 16.65
CA LEU A 358 5.56 -17.71 15.43
C LEU A 358 4.37 -18.64 15.15
N PHE A 359 4.48 -19.94 15.43
CA PHE A 359 3.33 -20.84 15.37
C PHE A 359 2.20 -20.37 16.29
N GLU A 360 2.52 -19.98 17.54
CA GLU A 360 1.54 -19.42 18.46
C GLU A 360 0.94 -18.10 17.97
N LEU A 361 1.78 -17.21 17.42
CA LEU A 361 1.29 -15.97 16.80
C LEU A 361 0.27 -16.29 15.70
N ILE A 362 0.62 -17.16 14.74
CA ILE A 362 -0.30 -17.48 13.63
C ILE A 362 -1.58 -18.15 14.14
N ARG A 363 -1.50 -19.07 15.11
CA ARG A 363 -2.70 -19.67 15.73
C ARG A 363 -3.59 -18.63 16.41
N SER A 364 -3.04 -17.57 16.95
CA SER A 364 -3.80 -16.47 17.55
C SER A 364 -4.60 -15.64 16.55
N LEU A 365 -4.36 -15.77 15.24
CA LEU A 365 -5.06 -15.04 14.18
C LEU A 365 -6.40 -15.68 13.79
N TYR A 366 -6.72 -16.88 14.32
CA TYR A 366 -7.99 -17.57 14.12
C TYR A 366 -9.00 -17.15 15.20
#